data_c0a941dae995c3479809b5f2adb73813
#
_entry.id   c0a941dae995c3479809b5f2adb73813
#
_cell.length_a   1.000
_cell.length_b   1.000
_cell.length_c   1.000
_cell.angle_alpha   90.00
_cell.angle_beta   90.00
_cell.angle_gamma   90.00
#
_symmetry.space_group_name_H-M   'P 1'
#
loop_
_entity.id
_entity.type
_entity.pdbx_description
1 polymer ?
#
loop_
_entity_poly.entity_id
_entity_poly.type
_entity_poly.pdbx_seq_one_letter_code
_entity_poly.pdbx_strand_id
1 'polypeptide(L)' 'LSLFLPGVNRDDLSISVSGDELIVSLGPYRRHLLLPPALRGVPIRAIREGDRLTIQRR' A
#
# COMPACT_ATOMS: atom_id res chain seq x y z
N LEU A 1 -6.18 -4.88 -4.46
CA LEU A 1 -6.39 -3.79 -3.52
C LEU A 1 -5.91 -2.48 -4.14
N SER A 2 -6.81 -1.52 -4.25
CA SER A 2 -6.48 -0.21 -4.80
C SER A 2 -6.75 0.87 -3.77
N LEU A 3 -5.84 1.84 -3.71
CA LEU A 3 -5.95 2.99 -2.83
C LEU A 3 -5.90 4.26 -3.67
N PHE A 4 -6.74 5.22 -3.33
CA PHE A 4 -6.74 6.53 -3.96
C PHE A 4 -5.97 7.51 -3.06
N LEU A 5 -4.89 8.07 -3.58
CA LEU A 5 -3.97 8.94 -2.82
C LEU A 5 -3.76 10.25 -3.57
N PRO A 6 -4.76 11.14 -3.59
CA PRO A 6 -4.63 12.40 -4.34
C PRO A 6 -3.61 13.34 -3.71
N GLY A 7 -2.80 13.97 -4.54
CA GLY A 7 -1.84 14.97 -4.07
C GLY A 7 -0.68 14.44 -3.27
N VAL A 8 -0.43 13.14 -3.28
CA VAL A 8 0.66 12.53 -2.52
C VAL A 8 1.96 12.58 -3.31
N ASN A 9 3.00 13.11 -2.69
CA ASN A 9 4.32 13.09 -3.26
C ASN A 9 4.90 11.68 -3.12
N ARG A 10 5.45 11.14 -4.20
CA ARG A 10 6.05 9.82 -4.23
C ARG A 10 7.13 9.64 -3.17
N ASP A 11 7.92 10.68 -2.92
CA ASP A 11 9.03 10.61 -1.97
C ASP A 11 8.56 10.47 -0.52
N ASP A 12 7.32 10.85 -0.24
CA ASP A 12 6.75 10.77 1.10
C ASP A 12 6.00 9.46 1.34
N LEU A 13 5.86 8.63 0.31
CA LEU A 13 5.11 7.39 0.39
C LEU A 13 6.02 6.23 0.72
N SER A 14 5.66 5.49 1.75
CA SER A 14 6.36 4.26 2.14
C SER A 14 5.33 3.18 2.41
N ILE A 15 5.60 1.98 1.93
CA ILE A 15 4.70 0.85 2.06
C ILE A 15 5.44 -0.33 2.66
N SER A 16 4.85 -0.93 3.68
CA SER A 16 5.40 -2.13 4.29
C SER A 16 4.29 -3.11 4.62
N VAL A 17 4.66 -4.36 4.82
CA VAL A 17 3.72 -5.41 5.20
C VAL A 17 4.19 -6.03 6.50
N SER A 18 3.27 -6.18 7.44
CA SER A 18 3.54 -6.85 8.71
C SER A 18 2.41 -7.82 8.99
N GLY A 19 2.70 -9.12 8.88
CA GLY A 19 1.67 -10.15 9.02
C GLY A 19 0.56 -9.97 7.99
N ASP A 20 -0.66 -9.75 8.48
CA ASP A 20 -1.85 -9.56 7.64
C ASP A 20 -2.14 -8.10 7.34
N GLU A 21 -1.28 -7.19 7.77
CA GLU A 21 -1.52 -5.77 7.64
C GLU A 21 -0.62 -5.13 6.60
N LEU A 22 -1.20 -4.23 5.83
CA LEU A 22 -0.47 -3.34 4.96
C LEU A 22 -0.35 -1.99 5.68
N ILE A 23 0.86 -1.48 5.79
CA ILE A 23 1.12 -0.20 6.44
C ILE A 23 1.54 0.80 5.38
N VAL A 24 0.72 1.82 5.21
CA VAL A 24 0.99 2.92 4.29
C VAL A 24 1.38 4.14 5.09
N SER A 25 2.57 4.65 4.86
CA SER A 25 3.09 5.82 5.54
C SER A 25 3.20 6.99 4.56
N LEU A 26 2.68 8.14 4.97
CA LEU A 26 2.68 9.37 4.17
C LEU A 26 3.20 10.50 5.05
N GLY A 27 4.51 10.79 4.96
CA GLY A 27 5.11 11.74 5.86
C GLY A 27 4.88 11.33 7.32
N PRO A 28 4.26 12.20 8.15
CA PRO A 28 3.99 11.86 9.55
C PRO A 28 2.79 10.93 9.74
N TYR A 29 2.02 10.65 8.68
CA TYR A 29 0.81 9.85 8.78
C TYR A 29 1.07 8.39 8.50
N ARG A 30 0.43 7.51 9.27
CA ARG A 30 0.45 6.07 9.06
C ARG A 30 -0.96 5.53 9.01
N ARG A 31 -1.19 4.64 8.06
CA ARG A 31 -2.48 3.98 7.94
C ARG A 31 -2.26 2.47 7.88
N HIS A 32 -2.99 1.75 8.71
CA HIS A 32 -2.98 0.30 8.75
C HIS A 32 -4.20 -0.24 8.04
N LEU A 33 -3.98 -1.12 7.08
CA LEU A 33 -5.04 -1.72 6.28
C LEU A 33 -4.92 -3.24 6.36
N LEU A 34 -6.03 -3.92 6.55
CA LEU A 34 -6.04 -5.37 6.54
C LEU A 34 -5.93 -5.87 5.10
N LEU A 35 -4.97 -6.75 4.84
CA LEU A 35 -4.80 -7.34 3.52
C LEU A 35 -5.94 -8.31 3.23
N PRO A 36 -6.46 -8.32 1.99
CA PRO A 36 -7.38 -9.38 1.56
C PRO A 36 -6.73 -10.75 1.69
N PRO A 37 -7.49 -11.81 1.96
CA PRO A 37 -6.92 -13.15 2.11
C PRO A 37 -6.05 -13.59 0.94
N ALA A 38 -6.38 -13.19 -0.27
CA ALA A 38 -5.61 -13.54 -1.46
C ALA A 38 -4.20 -12.92 -1.48
N LEU A 39 -3.96 -11.88 -0.68
CA LEU A 39 -2.67 -11.19 -0.62
C LEU A 39 -1.88 -11.49 0.65
N ARG A 40 -2.41 -12.34 1.52
CA ARG A 40 -1.72 -12.71 2.77
C ARG A 40 -0.73 -13.83 2.54
N GLY A 41 0.46 -13.69 3.11
CA GLY A 41 1.47 -14.74 3.06
C GLY A 41 2.04 -15.01 1.69
N VAL A 42 1.86 -14.10 0.73
CA VAL A 42 2.39 -14.24 -0.63
C VAL A 42 3.18 -12.99 -0.99
N PRO A 43 4.15 -13.11 -1.91
CA PRO A 43 4.84 -11.92 -2.41
C PRO A 43 3.86 -10.98 -3.10
N ILE A 44 3.95 -9.71 -2.76
CA ILE A 44 3.10 -8.68 -3.35
C ILE A 44 3.96 -7.58 -3.96
N ARG A 45 3.37 -6.79 -4.81
CA ARG A 45 4.01 -5.59 -5.35
C ARG A 45 3.02 -4.44 -5.39
N ALA A 46 3.55 -3.23 -5.29
CA ALA A 46 2.78 -2.02 -5.37
C ALA A 46 3.05 -1.33 -6.69
N ILE A 47 2.01 -0.91 -7.37
CA ILE A 47 2.10 -0.17 -8.62
C ILE A 47 1.36 1.14 -8.43
N ARG A 48 2.05 2.24 -8.73
CA ARG A 48 1.45 3.56 -8.65
C ARG A 48 1.21 4.11 -10.05
N GLU A 49 -0.02 4.56 -10.29
CA GLU A 49 -0.42 5.22 -11.52
C GLU A 49 -1.18 6.49 -11.17
N GLY A 50 -0.55 7.66 -11.35
CA GLY A 50 -1.16 8.91 -10.95
C GLY A 50 -1.47 8.91 -9.46
N ASP A 51 -2.74 9.11 -9.11
CA ASP A 51 -3.20 9.14 -7.72
C ASP A 51 -3.66 7.79 -7.19
N ARG A 52 -3.50 6.73 -7.97
CA ARG A 52 -3.92 5.39 -7.58
C ARG A 52 -2.74 4.51 -7.26
N LEU A 53 -2.83 3.84 -6.14
CA LEU A 53 -1.88 2.81 -5.73
C LEU A 53 -2.58 1.46 -5.76
N THR A 54 -2.02 0.53 -6.51
CA THR A 54 -2.57 -0.82 -6.61
C THR A 54 -1.62 -1.82 -5.97
N ILE A 55 -2.13 -2.62 -5.05
CA ILE A 55 -1.39 -3.71 -4.42
C ILE A 55 -1.89 -5.00 -5.03
N GLN A 56 -0.98 -5.76 -5.59
CA GLN A 56 -1.34 -7.01 -6.25
C GLN A 56 -0.30 -8.09 -5.98
N ARG A 57 -0.71 -9.32 -6.19
CA ARG A 57 0.17 -10.47 -6.06
C ARG A 57 1.21 -10.44 -7.16
N ARG A 58 2.43 -10.76 -6.79
CA ARG A 58 3.51 -10.92 -7.76
C ARG A 58 3.30 -12.10 -8.67
#